data_a3731128435774dc0f784b2fc74e082c
#
_entry.id   a3731128435774dc0f784b2fc74e082c
#
_cell.length_a   1.000
_cell.length_b   1.000
_cell.length_c   1.000
_cell.angle_alpha   90.00
_cell.angle_beta   90.00
_cell.angle_gamma   90.00
#
_symmetry.space_group_name_H-M   'P 1'
#
loop_
_entity.id
_entity.type
_entity.pdbx_description
1 polymer ?
#
loop_
_entity_poly.entity_id
_entity_poly.type
_entity_poly.pdbx_seq_one_letter_code
_entity_poly.pdbx_strand_id
1 'polypeptide(L)'
;MAALTVIGVGSRLRGDDAIGPLLIDALSDQTHSQIELVDAGSDALGIIEYFQGRDHVIVVDACQMGRDAGCIEEIDPTQIDLVIKDDPVSLHGLGLAEAIKMAESLQMFPEDLKIIGIEPESIQFNGSLSVPVQRALKKAVKIVHTELNRVKQLAEA
;
A
#
# COMPACT_ATOMS: atom_id res chain seq x y z
N MET A 1 3.43 -13.19 17.05
CA MET A 1 3.01 -13.05 15.62
C MET A 1 2.13 -11.83 15.47
N ALA A 2 2.41 -11.03 14.49
CA ALA A 2 1.61 -9.83 14.27
C ALA A 2 0.20 -10.18 13.76
N ALA A 3 -0.80 -9.39 14.16
CA ALA A 3 -2.17 -9.56 13.70
C ALA A 3 -2.40 -9.00 12.30
N LEU A 4 -1.62 -7.99 11.93
CA LEU A 4 -1.76 -7.26 10.68
C LEU A 4 -0.37 -6.96 10.09
N THR A 5 -0.21 -7.16 8.80
CA THR A 5 0.99 -6.76 8.06
C THR A 5 0.65 -5.59 7.16
N VAL A 6 1.44 -4.52 7.23
CA VAL A 6 1.28 -3.34 6.37
C VAL A 6 2.54 -3.20 5.51
N ILE A 7 2.34 -3.19 4.19
CA ILE A 7 3.42 -3.10 3.20
C ILE A 7 3.29 -1.76 2.48
N GLY A 8 4.32 -0.93 2.58
CA GLY A 8 4.39 0.33 1.84
C GLY A 8 5.27 0.15 0.59
N VAL A 9 4.73 0.50 -0.56
CA VAL A 9 5.43 0.44 -1.85
C VAL A 9 5.66 1.85 -2.36
N GLY A 10 6.82 2.09 -2.95
CA GLY A 10 7.13 3.36 -3.61
C GLY A 10 8.55 3.82 -3.37
N SER A 11 8.96 4.83 -4.13
CA SER A 11 10.28 5.44 -4.02
C SER A 11 10.24 6.68 -3.14
N ARG A 12 11.09 6.71 -2.11
CA ARG A 12 11.25 7.90 -1.25
C ARG A 12 11.78 9.11 -2.00
N LEU A 13 12.33 8.90 -3.20
CA LEU A 13 12.97 9.96 -3.99
C LEU A 13 12.03 10.58 -5.03
N ARG A 14 10.79 10.12 -5.16
CA ARG A 14 9.92 10.49 -6.27
C ARG A 14 8.60 11.12 -5.81
N GLY A 15 8.69 12.20 -5.03
CA GLY A 15 7.50 12.97 -4.65
C GLY A 15 6.44 12.13 -3.96
N ASP A 16 5.23 12.15 -4.48
CA ASP A 16 4.09 11.44 -3.88
C ASP A 16 4.19 9.91 -3.95
N ASP A 17 5.11 9.38 -4.75
CA ASP A 17 5.38 7.95 -4.76
C ASP A 17 5.94 7.45 -3.41
N ALA A 18 6.45 8.36 -2.59
CA ALA A 18 6.96 8.05 -1.26
C ALA A 18 5.86 7.78 -0.22
N ILE A 19 4.58 7.92 -0.57
CA ILE A 19 3.48 7.80 0.41
C ILE A 19 3.51 6.43 1.12
N GLY A 20 3.77 5.35 0.41
CA GLY A 20 3.85 4.01 1.00
C GLY A 20 4.95 3.93 2.08
N PRO A 21 6.21 4.17 1.73
CA PRO A 21 7.30 4.19 2.71
C PRO A 21 7.10 5.19 3.85
N LEU A 22 6.55 6.37 3.58
CA LEU A 22 6.31 7.37 4.63
C LEU A 22 5.18 6.97 5.57
N LEU A 23 4.20 6.22 5.09
CA LEU A 23 3.20 5.63 5.98
C LEU A 23 3.85 4.62 6.94
N ILE A 24 4.76 3.81 6.45
CA ILE A 24 5.51 2.89 7.31
C ILE A 24 6.28 3.66 8.39
N ASP A 25 6.94 4.75 8.02
CA ASP A 25 7.64 5.60 9.00
C ASP A 25 6.67 6.16 10.05
N ALA A 26 5.52 6.68 9.62
CA ALA A 26 4.53 7.23 10.53
C ALA A 26 3.99 6.18 11.51
N LEU A 27 3.79 4.95 11.04
CA LEU A 27 3.33 3.85 11.89
C LEU A 27 4.43 3.35 12.83
N SER A 28 5.69 3.40 12.40
CA SER A 28 6.81 2.94 13.22
C SER A 28 7.09 3.85 14.43
N ASP A 29 6.69 5.13 14.33
CA ASP A 29 6.77 6.08 15.45
C ASP A 29 5.78 5.74 16.57
N GLN A 30 4.83 4.86 16.30
CA GLN A 30 3.83 4.40 17.27
C GLN A 30 4.15 2.97 17.66
N THR A 31 4.18 2.68 18.94
CA THR A 31 4.54 1.35 19.44
C THR A 31 3.37 0.39 19.27
N HIS A 32 3.37 -0.37 18.18
CA HIS A 32 2.35 -1.40 17.95
C HIS A 32 3.00 -2.76 17.76
N SER A 33 2.97 -3.59 18.79
CA SER A 33 3.48 -4.96 18.74
C SER A 33 2.63 -5.87 17.83
N GLN A 34 1.44 -5.43 17.44
CA GLN A 34 0.48 -6.21 16.64
C GLN A 34 0.57 -5.95 15.14
N ILE A 35 1.38 -4.99 14.71
CA ILE A 35 1.55 -4.67 13.31
C ILE A 35 2.97 -4.97 12.85
N GLU A 36 3.10 -5.78 11.82
CA GLU A 36 4.35 -5.94 11.09
C GLU A 36 4.41 -4.87 10.01
N LEU A 37 5.51 -4.13 9.97
CA LEU A 37 5.70 -3.04 9.00
C LEU A 37 6.77 -3.43 7.99
N VAL A 38 6.46 -3.30 6.71
CA VAL A 38 7.37 -3.63 5.62
C VAL A 38 7.49 -2.43 4.67
N ASP A 39 8.69 -1.90 4.54
CA ASP A 39 9.02 -0.93 3.49
C ASP A 39 9.57 -1.71 2.30
N ALA A 40 8.76 -1.88 1.28
CA ALA A 40 9.14 -2.63 0.08
C ALA A 40 9.94 -1.78 -0.91
N GLY A 41 10.04 -0.47 -0.68
CA GLY A 41 10.68 0.43 -1.64
C GLY A 41 10.00 0.36 -3.00
N SER A 42 10.79 0.44 -4.07
CA SER A 42 10.28 0.41 -5.45
C SER A 42 10.02 -1.02 -5.97
N ASP A 43 10.26 -2.04 -5.16
CA ASP A 43 10.13 -3.43 -5.57
C ASP A 43 8.71 -3.94 -5.32
N ALA A 44 7.80 -3.61 -6.22
CA ALA A 44 6.41 -4.06 -6.11
C ALA A 44 6.31 -5.58 -6.21
N LEU A 45 7.13 -6.23 -7.04
CA LEU A 45 7.09 -7.68 -7.20
C LEU A 45 7.51 -8.41 -5.93
N GLY A 46 8.45 -7.85 -5.18
CA GLY A 46 8.95 -8.45 -3.95
C GLY A 46 7.90 -8.57 -2.85
N ILE A 47 6.77 -7.85 -2.94
CA ILE A 47 5.71 -7.94 -1.93
C ILE A 47 5.09 -9.33 -1.83
N ILE A 48 5.14 -10.11 -2.91
CA ILE A 48 4.54 -11.45 -2.95
C ILE A 48 5.12 -12.36 -1.85
N GLU A 49 6.41 -12.20 -1.55
CA GLU A 49 7.06 -12.97 -0.48
C GLU A 49 6.39 -12.76 0.88
N TYR A 50 5.87 -11.56 1.11
CA TYR A 50 5.24 -11.20 2.39
C TYR A 50 3.79 -11.65 2.49
N PHE A 51 3.25 -12.28 1.46
CA PHE A 51 1.90 -12.83 1.51
C PHE A 51 1.87 -14.21 2.17
N GLN A 52 2.98 -14.93 2.16
CA GLN A 52 3.05 -16.26 2.76
C GLN A 52 3.03 -16.20 4.28
N GLY A 53 2.21 -17.05 4.89
CA GLY A 53 2.13 -17.15 6.34
C GLY A 53 1.48 -15.96 7.04
N ARG A 54 0.83 -15.07 6.27
CA ARG A 54 0.15 -13.89 6.81
C ARG A 54 -1.29 -13.88 6.36
N ASP A 55 -2.19 -13.76 7.31
CA ASP A 55 -3.64 -13.86 7.03
C ASP A 55 -4.23 -12.50 6.65
N HIS A 56 -3.73 -11.41 7.24
CA HIS A 56 -4.26 -10.06 7.05
C HIS A 56 -3.14 -9.14 6.59
N VAL A 57 -3.25 -8.64 5.35
CA VAL A 57 -2.23 -7.79 4.73
C VAL A 57 -2.88 -6.56 4.11
N ILE A 58 -2.31 -5.39 4.38
CA ILE A 58 -2.62 -4.15 3.66
C ILE A 58 -1.39 -3.76 2.84
N VAL A 59 -1.61 -3.48 1.55
CA VAL A 59 -0.58 -2.88 0.68
C VAL A 59 -0.98 -1.44 0.38
N VAL A 60 -0.06 -0.51 0.56
CA VAL A 60 -0.29 0.92 0.29
C VAL A 60 0.70 1.41 -0.75
N ASP A 61 0.19 2.06 -1.78
CA ASP A 61 1.00 2.61 -2.88
C ASP A 61 0.32 3.86 -3.45
N ALA A 62 1.13 4.73 -4.04
CA ALA A 62 0.60 5.78 -4.89
C ALA A 62 0.10 5.14 -6.19
N CYS A 63 -1.15 5.40 -6.54
CA CYS A 63 -1.78 4.78 -7.70
C CYS A 63 -2.47 5.83 -8.56
N GLN A 64 -2.17 5.84 -9.85
CA GLN A 64 -2.88 6.68 -10.81
C GLN A 64 -4.21 6.02 -11.16
N MET A 65 -5.29 6.57 -10.61
CA MET A 65 -6.63 6.01 -10.73
C MET A 65 -7.58 6.95 -11.48
N GLY A 66 -7.07 8.11 -11.93
CA GLY A 66 -7.90 9.13 -12.58
C GLY A 66 -8.77 9.91 -11.59
N ARG A 67 -8.36 10.00 -10.33
CA ARG A 67 -9.05 10.73 -9.27
C ARG A 67 -8.32 12.02 -8.93
N ASP A 68 -8.92 12.83 -8.07
CA ASP A 68 -8.26 14.02 -7.53
C ASP A 68 -7.08 13.61 -6.65
N ALA A 69 -6.02 14.41 -6.67
CA ALA A 69 -4.83 14.16 -5.86
C ALA A 69 -5.21 14.00 -4.37
N GLY A 70 -4.65 12.99 -3.72
CA GLY A 70 -4.92 12.68 -2.33
C GLY A 70 -6.14 11.80 -2.11
N CYS A 71 -6.89 11.46 -3.16
CA CYS A 71 -8.01 10.52 -3.05
C CYS A 71 -7.48 9.15 -2.63
N ILE A 72 -8.14 8.54 -1.65
CA ILE A 72 -7.80 7.20 -1.16
C ILE A 72 -8.89 6.24 -1.62
N GLU A 73 -8.48 5.15 -2.24
CA GLU A 73 -9.39 4.07 -2.63
C GLU A 73 -8.92 2.74 -2.09
N GLU A 74 -9.85 1.97 -1.57
CA GLU A 74 -9.63 0.54 -1.32
C GLU A 74 -9.92 -0.19 -2.63
N ILE A 75 -8.89 -0.83 -3.19
CA ILE A 75 -8.96 -1.49 -4.49
C ILE A 75 -9.16 -2.98 -4.28
N ASP A 76 -10.18 -3.56 -4.92
CA ASP A 76 -10.34 -5.01 -4.97
C ASP A 76 -9.13 -5.61 -5.68
N PRO A 77 -8.34 -6.48 -5.01
CA PRO A 77 -7.14 -7.05 -5.63
C PRO A 77 -7.41 -7.77 -6.95
N THR A 78 -8.59 -8.38 -7.10
CA THR A 78 -8.93 -9.11 -8.33
C THR A 78 -9.26 -8.20 -9.50
N GLN A 79 -9.50 -6.90 -9.24
CA GLN A 79 -9.87 -5.91 -10.25
C GLN A 79 -8.87 -4.74 -10.35
N ILE A 80 -7.66 -4.95 -9.85
CA ILE A 80 -6.68 -3.88 -9.73
C ILE A 80 -6.31 -3.27 -11.10
N ASP A 81 -6.28 -4.07 -12.14
CA ASP A 81 -5.98 -3.63 -13.49
C ASP A 81 -7.06 -2.73 -14.11
N LEU A 82 -8.27 -2.75 -13.56
CA LEU A 82 -9.36 -1.86 -13.97
C LEU A 82 -9.29 -0.50 -13.28
N VAL A 83 -8.65 -0.42 -12.13
CA VAL A 83 -8.60 0.79 -11.31
C VAL A 83 -7.34 1.58 -11.56
N ILE A 84 -6.19 0.92 -11.60
CA ILE A 84 -4.90 1.56 -11.85
C ILE A 84 -4.75 1.80 -13.34
N LYS A 85 -4.53 3.06 -13.73
CA LYS A 85 -4.27 3.41 -15.12
C LYS A 85 -2.81 3.14 -15.45
N ASP A 86 -2.56 2.73 -16.69
CA ASP A 86 -1.20 2.51 -17.17
C ASP A 86 -0.40 3.79 -17.03
N ASP A 87 0.75 3.69 -16.37
CA ASP A 87 1.69 4.78 -16.28
C ASP A 87 2.81 4.56 -17.31
N PRO A 88 2.80 5.32 -18.43
CA PRO A 88 3.87 5.20 -19.43
C PRO A 88 5.22 5.66 -18.90
N VAL A 89 5.27 6.25 -17.72
CA VAL A 89 6.49 6.75 -17.07
C VAL A 89 7.02 5.77 -16.04
N SER A 90 6.38 4.61 -15.85
CA SER A 90 6.91 3.57 -14.95
C SER A 90 8.23 3.04 -15.50
N LEU A 91 9.34 3.60 -15.00
CA LEU A 91 10.70 3.26 -15.43
C LEU A 91 11.24 1.99 -14.76
N HIS A 92 10.45 1.32 -13.92
CA HIS A 92 10.96 0.31 -12.99
C HIS A 92 10.35 -1.09 -13.19
N GLY A 93 9.94 -1.44 -14.42
CA GLY A 93 9.47 -2.78 -14.72
C GLY A 93 8.06 -3.02 -14.19
N LEU A 94 7.86 -4.12 -13.48
CA LEU A 94 6.53 -4.53 -13.04
C LEU A 94 6.02 -3.64 -11.90
N GLY A 95 4.84 -3.03 -12.11
CA GLY A 95 4.17 -2.23 -11.10
C GLY A 95 3.32 -3.07 -10.15
N LEU A 96 2.57 -2.36 -9.29
CA LEU A 96 1.73 -3.01 -8.30
C LEU A 96 0.66 -3.91 -8.93
N ALA A 97 0.00 -3.43 -10.01
CA ALA A 97 -1.05 -4.21 -10.65
C ALA A 97 -0.52 -5.55 -11.17
N GLU A 98 0.65 -5.54 -11.79
CA GLU A 98 1.28 -6.76 -12.32
C GLU A 98 1.69 -7.71 -11.20
N ALA A 99 2.23 -7.18 -10.10
CA ALA A 99 2.60 -7.98 -8.94
C ALA A 99 1.38 -8.68 -8.33
N ILE A 100 0.27 -7.96 -8.17
CA ILE A 100 -0.97 -8.52 -7.62
C ILE A 100 -1.55 -9.57 -8.56
N LYS A 101 -1.56 -9.32 -9.87
CA LYS A 101 -2.03 -10.30 -10.86
C LYS A 101 -1.16 -11.58 -10.83
N MET A 102 0.14 -11.43 -10.66
CA MET A 102 1.05 -12.58 -10.53
C MET A 102 0.74 -13.38 -9.27
N ALA A 103 0.55 -12.71 -8.13
CA ALA A 103 0.20 -13.38 -6.88
C ALA A 103 -1.13 -14.14 -6.99
N GLU A 104 -2.12 -13.55 -7.67
CA GLU A 104 -3.39 -14.22 -7.95
C GLU A 104 -3.19 -15.49 -8.77
N SER A 105 -2.40 -15.40 -9.86
CA SER A 105 -2.11 -16.55 -10.74
C SER A 105 -1.38 -17.66 -10.00
N LEU A 106 -0.51 -17.32 -9.05
CA LEU A 106 0.23 -18.27 -8.24
C LEU A 106 -0.55 -18.77 -7.02
N GLN A 107 -1.77 -18.30 -6.85
CA GLN A 107 -2.62 -18.63 -5.69
C GLN A 107 -1.93 -18.30 -4.35
N MET A 108 -1.28 -17.14 -4.30
CA MET A 108 -0.49 -16.69 -3.15
C MET A 108 -1.15 -15.55 -2.38
N PHE A 109 -2.42 -15.25 -2.64
CA PHE A 109 -3.11 -14.22 -1.86
C PHE A 109 -3.24 -14.62 -0.40
N PRO A 110 -3.03 -13.68 0.54
CA PRO A 110 -3.45 -13.90 1.91
C PRO A 110 -4.97 -14.04 1.98
N GLU A 111 -5.46 -14.58 3.06
CA GLU A 111 -6.90 -14.74 3.28
C GLU A 111 -7.65 -13.41 3.18
N ASP A 112 -7.03 -12.34 3.69
CA ASP A 112 -7.59 -11.00 3.70
C ASP A 112 -6.54 -10.02 3.19
N LEU A 113 -6.65 -9.62 1.93
CA LEU A 113 -5.74 -8.70 1.28
C LEU A 113 -6.49 -7.42 0.92
N LYS A 114 -6.01 -6.30 1.44
CA LYS A 114 -6.50 -4.96 1.11
C LYS A 114 -5.43 -4.17 0.38
N ILE A 115 -5.81 -3.55 -0.72
CA ILE A 115 -4.94 -2.64 -1.47
C ILE A 115 -5.49 -1.23 -1.27
N ILE A 116 -4.66 -0.34 -0.74
CA ILE A 116 -5.01 1.07 -0.54
C ILE A 116 -4.22 1.88 -1.56
N GLY A 117 -4.92 2.43 -2.54
CA GLY A 117 -4.34 3.32 -3.53
C GLY A 117 -4.55 4.78 -3.14
N ILE A 118 -3.53 5.59 -3.29
CA ILE A 118 -3.59 7.04 -3.01
C ILE A 118 -3.19 7.78 -4.28
N GLU A 119 -4.10 8.61 -4.78
CA GLU A 119 -3.86 9.35 -6.02
C GLU A 119 -2.74 10.37 -5.83
N PRO A 120 -1.63 10.29 -6.59
CA PRO A 120 -0.56 11.26 -6.51
C PRO A 120 -0.91 12.55 -7.26
N GLU A 121 -0.31 13.67 -6.83
CA GLU A 121 -0.30 14.89 -7.63
C GLU A 121 0.93 14.93 -8.54
N SER A 122 2.09 14.57 -8.01
CA SER A 122 3.36 14.56 -8.75
C SER A 122 4.29 13.48 -8.22
N ILE A 123 4.97 12.81 -9.13
CA ILE A 123 5.99 11.79 -8.82
C ILE A 123 7.37 12.24 -9.31
N GLN A 124 7.61 13.55 -9.34
CA GLN A 124 8.89 14.11 -9.78
C GLN A 124 10.02 13.73 -8.83
N PHE A 125 11.18 13.46 -9.42
CA PHE A 125 12.39 13.15 -8.68
C PHE A 125 12.77 14.33 -7.77
N ASN A 126 13.16 14.04 -6.54
CA ASN A 126 13.47 15.01 -5.48
C ASN A 126 12.26 15.86 -5.03
N GLY A 127 11.05 15.52 -5.43
CA GLY A 127 9.85 16.15 -4.89
C GLY A 127 9.55 15.71 -3.47
N SER A 128 8.88 16.57 -2.70
CA SER A 128 8.29 16.19 -1.43
C SER A 128 6.81 15.81 -1.64
N LEU A 129 6.16 15.27 -0.61
CA LEU A 129 4.72 15.00 -0.69
C LEU A 129 3.94 16.28 -0.95
N SER A 130 3.03 16.24 -1.91
CA SER A 130 2.08 17.32 -2.13
C SER A 130 1.14 17.48 -0.94
N VAL A 131 0.53 18.65 -0.80
CA VAL A 131 -0.39 18.92 0.33
C VAL A 131 -1.55 17.93 0.36
N PRO A 132 -2.23 17.62 -0.77
CA PRO A 132 -3.31 16.62 -0.73
C PRO A 132 -2.83 15.24 -0.25
N VAL A 133 -1.62 14.83 -0.63
CA VAL A 133 -1.09 13.53 -0.24
C VAL A 133 -0.61 13.54 1.22
N GLN A 134 -0.10 14.67 1.72
CA GLN A 134 0.19 14.83 3.15
C GLN A 134 -1.08 14.62 4.00
N ARG A 135 -2.21 15.14 3.55
CA ARG A 135 -3.50 14.92 4.21
C ARG A 135 -3.93 13.46 4.12
N ALA A 136 -3.71 12.84 2.97
CA ALA A 136 -4.01 11.42 2.76
C ALA A 136 -3.18 10.55 3.69
N LEU A 137 -1.92 10.91 3.97
CA LEU A 137 -1.07 10.16 4.91
C LEU A 137 -1.73 10.06 6.28
N LYS A 138 -2.25 11.15 6.81
CA LYS A 138 -2.93 11.16 8.11
C LYS A 138 -4.17 10.28 8.12
N LYS A 139 -4.94 10.29 7.02
CA LYS A 139 -6.12 9.44 6.88
C LYS A 139 -5.73 7.97 6.77
N ALA A 140 -4.66 7.67 6.04
CA ALA A 140 -4.17 6.30 5.88
C ALA A 140 -3.72 5.70 7.22
N VAL A 141 -3.09 6.48 8.09
CA VAL A 141 -2.75 6.03 9.45
C VAL A 141 -4.01 5.59 10.20
N LYS A 142 -5.09 6.36 10.11
CA LYS A 142 -6.37 6.02 10.75
C LYS A 142 -6.99 4.78 10.16
N ILE A 143 -6.90 4.60 8.83
CA ILE A 143 -7.40 3.41 8.14
C ILE A 143 -6.69 2.16 8.68
N VAL A 144 -5.36 2.22 8.85
CA VAL A 144 -4.60 1.11 9.39
C VAL A 144 -5.03 0.78 10.82
N HIS A 145 -5.23 1.78 11.66
CA HIS A 145 -5.69 1.56 13.04
C HIS A 145 -7.08 0.95 13.08
N THR A 146 -7.99 1.43 12.25
CA THR A 146 -9.33 0.86 12.14
C THR A 146 -9.28 -0.60 11.71
N GLU A 147 -8.43 -0.91 10.75
CA GLU A 147 -8.25 -2.28 10.26
C GLU A 147 -7.64 -3.19 11.34
N LEU A 148 -6.66 -2.69 12.07
CA LEU A 148 -6.09 -3.46 13.19
C LEU A 148 -7.16 -3.83 14.22
N ASN A 149 -8.03 -2.88 14.57
CA ASN A 149 -9.11 -3.13 15.52
C ASN A 149 -10.09 -4.18 14.98
N ARG A 150 -10.43 -4.10 13.69
CA ARG A 150 -11.30 -5.09 13.04
C ARG A 150 -10.69 -6.48 13.11
N VAL A 151 -9.42 -6.61 12.77
CA VAL A 151 -8.71 -7.89 12.76
C VAL A 151 -8.61 -8.47 14.16
N LYS A 152 -8.35 -7.65 15.18
CA LYS A 152 -8.32 -8.10 16.58
C LYS A 152 -9.68 -8.63 17.03
N GLN A 153 -10.76 -7.98 16.63
CA GLN A 153 -12.11 -8.43 16.96
C GLN A 153 -12.44 -9.78 16.32
N LEU A 154 -11.98 -10.01 15.09
CA LEU A 154 -12.13 -11.30 14.43
C LEU A 154 -11.43 -12.43 15.18
N ALA A 155 -10.25 -12.16 15.73
CA ALA A 155 -9.50 -13.16 16.50
C ALA A 155 -10.15 -13.50 17.84
N GLU A 156 -10.98 -12.61 18.39
CA GLU A 156 -11.71 -12.80 19.65
C GLU A 156 -13.05 -13.48 19.47
N ALA A 157 -13.53 -13.62 18.23
CA ALA A 157 -14.82 -14.22 17.93
C ALA A 157 -14.80 -15.75 17.99
#